data_0d01e5069e09de90ae102e3f28334d80
#
_entry.id   0d01e5069e09de90ae102e3f28334d80
#
_cell.length_a   1.000
_cell.length_b   1.000
_cell.length_c   1.000
_cell.angle_alpha   90.00
_cell.angle_beta   90.00
_cell.angle_gamma   90.00
#
_symmetry.space_group_name_H-M   'P 1'
#
loop_
_entity.id
_entity.type
_entity.pdbx_description
1 polymer ?
#
loop_
_entity_poly.entity_id
_entity_poly.type
_entity_poly.pdbx_seq_one_letter_code
_entity_poly.pdbx_strand_id
1 'polypeptide(L)'
;LWEILWSPLNEHLGETASIYISPDSVLNVLPFDVLTDEDSSYLLENFNLRIISSARDLALDQLTVSKGKLVIIAGPDYDSDKILKSPEARQITHKRSRSVARGARMGSGLRGLNFDPLPGAEKEGEVIKEVSDTKERNTVIFSKRIAEENLLRKMTGPPEVLHIATHGFFLKEDERLAKRIQGLSRGSSSLPPPADNPLLRAGLAFAGLNSNAPLLGEIDTDNDGVLTAMEVLSINLEGTQLVVLSACETGLGEIHEGEGVYGLRRSFQEAGVKNVINSFWEVSDAGTQLLMTKFYDKFLAGTPAREAMRESRLEMLDDVQWSAPFYWSAFVMVGRNS
;
A
#
# COMPACT_ATOMS: atom_id res chain seq x y z
N LEU A 1 -4.96 -8.97 -25.05
CA LEU A 1 -5.46 -9.31 -23.71
C LEU A 1 -6.98 -9.42 -23.69
N TRP A 2 -7.70 -8.54 -24.38
CA TRP A 2 -9.15 -8.60 -24.52
C TRP A 2 -9.63 -9.99 -24.97
N GLU A 3 -9.15 -10.46 -26.11
CA GLU A 3 -9.48 -11.76 -26.72
C GLU A 3 -9.29 -12.97 -25.78
N ILE A 4 -8.29 -12.87 -24.89
CA ILE A 4 -7.91 -13.99 -24.01
C ILE A 4 -8.66 -13.91 -22.68
N LEU A 5 -8.79 -12.71 -22.11
CA LEU A 5 -9.27 -12.56 -20.73
C LEU A 5 -10.73 -12.15 -20.66
N TRP A 6 -11.22 -11.33 -21.59
CA TRP A 6 -12.53 -10.72 -21.46
C TRP A 6 -13.56 -11.19 -22.52
N SER A 7 -13.15 -11.29 -23.79
CA SER A 7 -14.05 -11.71 -24.87
C SER A 7 -14.82 -13.01 -24.54
N PRO A 8 -14.22 -14.07 -23.95
CA PRO A 8 -14.94 -15.26 -23.56
C PRO A 8 -16.01 -15.05 -22.47
N LEU A 9 -15.86 -13.99 -21.68
CA LEU A 9 -16.81 -13.67 -20.61
C LEU A 9 -17.94 -12.77 -21.12
N ASN A 10 -17.66 -11.94 -22.12
CA ASN A 10 -18.53 -10.87 -22.57
C ASN A 10 -19.91 -11.39 -23.00
N GLU A 11 -19.98 -12.54 -23.67
CA GLU A 11 -21.24 -13.18 -24.07
C GLU A 11 -22.16 -13.58 -22.89
N HIS A 12 -21.56 -13.73 -21.67
CA HIS A 12 -22.29 -14.11 -20.47
C HIS A 12 -22.68 -12.94 -19.58
N LEU A 13 -22.15 -11.74 -19.85
CA LEU A 13 -22.34 -10.57 -18.98
C LEU A 13 -23.68 -9.85 -19.26
N GLY A 14 -24.19 -9.90 -20.49
CA GLY A 14 -25.43 -9.25 -20.88
C GLY A 14 -25.44 -7.75 -20.55
N GLU A 15 -26.53 -7.26 -19.94
CA GLU A 15 -26.67 -5.87 -19.50
C GLU A 15 -26.11 -5.62 -18.08
N THR A 16 -25.17 -6.46 -17.60
CA THR A 16 -24.60 -6.35 -16.26
C THR A 16 -23.74 -5.10 -16.14
N ALA A 17 -24.09 -4.21 -15.20
CA ALA A 17 -23.36 -2.97 -14.97
C ALA A 17 -22.20 -3.09 -13.97
N SER A 18 -22.24 -4.11 -13.08
CA SER A 18 -21.23 -4.31 -12.02
C SER A 18 -20.68 -5.72 -12.05
N ILE A 19 -19.36 -5.85 -12.04
CA ILE A 19 -18.67 -7.14 -12.16
C ILE A 19 -17.65 -7.27 -11.03
N TYR A 20 -17.74 -8.39 -10.30
CA TYR A 20 -16.75 -8.75 -9.28
C TYR A 20 -15.66 -9.63 -9.88
N ILE A 21 -14.42 -9.22 -9.71
CA ILE A 21 -13.24 -9.93 -10.20
C ILE A 21 -12.38 -10.34 -9.00
N SER A 22 -12.11 -11.66 -8.90
CA SER A 22 -11.13 -12.20 -7.95
C SER A 22 -9.92 -12.67 -8.74
N PRO A 23 -8.91 -11.82 -8.97
CA PRO A 23 -7.75 -12.18 -9.76
C PRO A 23 -6.82 -13.11 -9.00
N ASP A 24 -6.08 -13.96 -9.71
CA ASP A 24 -5.06 -14.83 -9.15
C ASP A 24 -3.71 -14.62 -9.86
N SER A 25 -2.62 -14.88 -9.14
CA SER A 25 -1.25 -14.80 -9.65
C SER A 25 -0.95 -13.45 -10.33
N VAL A 26 -0.40 -13.47 -11.53
CA VAL A 26 -0.04 -12.27 -12.33
C VAL A 26 -1.23 -11.34 -12.61
N LEU A 27 -2.45 -11.85 -12.58
CA LEU A 27 -3.64 -11.03 -12.79
C LEU A 27 -3.90 -10.05 -11.64
N ASN A 28 -3.29 -10.26 -10.47
CA ASN A 28 -3.38 -9.32 -9.33
C ASN A 28 -2.73 -7.96 -9.60
N VAL A 29 -1.84 -7.86 -10.58
CA VAL A 29 -1.19 -6.61 -10.98
C VAL A 29 -1.70 -6.08 -12.33
N LEU A 30 -2.78 -6.65 -12.86
CA LEU A 30 -3.43 -6.18 -14.07
C LEU A 30 -4.53 -5.17 -13.73
N PRO A 31 -4.44 -3.93 -14.20
CA PRO A 31 -5.55 -2.99 -14.11
C PRO A 31 -6.60 -3.34 -15.19
N PHE A 32 -7.60 -4.12 -14.84
CA PHE A 32 -8.63 -4.57 -15.77
C PHE A 32 -9.37 -3.43 -16.47
N ASP A 33 -9.46 -2.28 -15.81
CA ASP A 33 -10.12 -1.08 -16.31
C ASP A 33 -9.59 -0.58 -17.68
N VAL A 34 -8.31 -0.92 -18.01
CA VAL A 34 -7.66 -0.49 -19.28
C VAL A 34 -7.85 -1.46 -20.43
N LEU A 35 -8.47 -2.58 -20.22
CA LEU A 35 -8.77 -3.49 -21.32
C LEU A 35 -9.76 -2.80 -22.26
N THR A 36 -9.47 -2.82 -23.56
CA THR A 36 -10.30 -2.21 -24.60
C THR A 36 -11.04 -3.27 -25.38
N ASP A 37 -12.29 -3.00 -25.69
CA ASP A 37 -13.09 -3.78 -26.62
C ASP A 37 -12.71 -3.52 -28.09
N GLU A 38 -13.46 -4.11 -29.02
CA GLU A 38 -13.26 -3.97 -30.46
C GLU A 38 -13.49 -2.52 -30.95
N ASP A 39 -14.32 -1.76 -30.25
CA ASP A 39 -14.62 -0.34 -30.53
C ASP A 39 -13.61 0.60 -29.87
N SER A 40 -12.56 0.07 -29.23
CA SER A 40 -11.53 0.81 -28.49
C SER A 40 -12.03 1.52 -27.24
N SER A 41 -13.20 1.14 -26.70
CA SER A 41 -13.71 1.62 -25.43
C SER A 41 -13.09 0.83 -24.27
N TYR A 42 -12.71 1.52 -23.19
CA TYR A 42 -12.16 0.88 -22.00
C TYR A 42 -13.26 0.19 -21.19
N LEU A 43 -12.92 -0.91 -20.49
CA LEU A 43 -13.86 -1.55 -19.57
C LEU A 43 -14.34 -0.60 -18.47
N LEU A 44 -13.52 0.37 -18.09
CA LEU A 44 -13.88 1.46 -17.18
C LEU A 44 -15.14 2.20 -17.60
N GLU A 45 -15.33 2.42 -18.93
CA GLU A 45 -16.47 3.16 -19.47
C GLU A 45 -17.75 2.33 -19.39
N ASN A 46 -17.65 1.03 -19.67
CA ASN A 46 -18.79 0.13 -19.82
C ASN A 46 -19.22 -0.55 -18.51
N PHE A 47 -18.27 -0.81 -17.58
CA PHE A 47 -18.53 -1.60 -16.39
C PHE A 47 -18.02 -0.94 -15.11
N ASN A 48 -18.73 -1.19 -14.00
CA ASN A 48 -18.22 -0.92 -12.66
C ASN A 48 -17.48 -2.17 -12.15
N LEU A 49 -16.16 -2.20 -12.35
CA LEU A 49 -15.32 -3.32 -11.95
C LEU A 49 -15.01 -3.27 -10.45
N ARG A 50 -15.21 -4.38 -9.77
CA ARG A 50 -15.02 -4.54 -8.34
C ARG A 50 -14.00 -5.64 -8.07
N ILE A 51 -12.77 -5.25 -7.77
CA ILE A 51 -11.72 -6.21 -7.44
C ILE A 51 -11.87 -6.63 -5.99
N ILE A 52 -11.94 -7.93 -5.76
CA ILE A 52 -12.02 -8.57 -4.44
C ILE A 52 -10.86 -9.54 -4.27
N SER A 53 -10.42 -9.77 -3.04
CA SER A 53 -9.33 -10.71 -2.77
C SER A 53 -9.77 -12.17 -2.90
N SER A 54 -11.05 -12.43 -2.63
CA SER A 54 -11.63 -13.77 -2.71
C SER A 54 -13.15 -13.67 -2.82
N ALA A 55 -13.79 -14.64 -3.47
CA ALA A 55 -15.26 -14.76 -3.48
C ALA A 55 -15.86 -14.85 -2.06
N ARG A 56 -15.10 -15.28 -1.07
CA ARG A 56 -15.47 -15.26 0.33
C ARG A 56 -15.81 -13.84 0.83
N ASP A 57 -15.18 -12.82 0.27
CA ASP A 57 -15.42 -11.42 0.66
C ASP A 57 -16.85 -10.95 0.37
N LEU A 58 -17.53 -11.62 -0.56
CA LEU A 58 -18.95 -11.37 -0.87
C LEU A 58 -19.90 -11.92 0.18
N ALA A 59 -19.49 -12.97 0.91
CA ALA A 59 -20.29 -13.64 1.93
C ALA A 59 -20.05 -13.09 3.34
N LEU A 60 -19.03 -12.25 3.53
CA LEU A 60 -18.75 -11.65 4.83
C LEU A 60 -19.70 -10.49 5.09
N ASP A 61 -20.18 -10.40 6.33
CA ASP A 61 -20.99 -9.28 6.78
C ASP A 61 -20.27 -7.94 6.53
N GLN A 62 -21.05 -6.91 6.24
CA GLN A 62 -20.47 -5.56 6.07
C GLN A 62 -19.84 -5.13 7.39
N LEU A 63 -18.53 -4.85 7.33
CA LEU A 63 -17.84 -4.27 8.47
C LEU A 63 -18.49 -2.94 8.85
N THR A 64 -18.75 -2.77 10.14
CA THR A 64 -19.21 -1.49 10.65
C THR A 64 -18.09 -0.46 10.44
N VAL A 65 -18.36 0.54 9.62
CA VAL A 65 -17.41 1.62 9.36
C VAL A 65 -17.44 2.61 10.52
N SER A 66 -16.29 2.90 11.05
CA SER A 66 -16.14 3.96 12.05
C SER A 66 -16.26 5.32 11.37
N LYS A 67 -17.18 6.18 11.83
CA LYS A 67 -17.12 7.59 11.49
C LYS A 67 -16.00 8.21 12.32
N GLY A 68 -14.95 8.65 11.66
CA GLY A 68 -13.74 9.07 12.34
C GLY A 68 -12.96 10.15 11.61
N LYS A 69 -11.67 10.14 11.86
CA LYS A 69 -10.72 11.08 11.26
C LYS A 69 -10.24 10.58 9.92
N LEU A 70 -9.95 11.51 9.02
CA LEU A 70 -9.02 11.28 7.91
C LEU A 70 -7.61 11.49 8.45
N VAL A 71 -6.77 10.48 8.41
CA VAL A 71 -5.36 10.55 8.78
C VAL A 71 -4.52 10.50 7.53
N ILE A 72 -3.66 11.48 7.33
CA ILE A 72 -2.74 11.59 6.20
C ILE A 72 -1.32 11.49 6.74
N ILE A 73 -0.51 10.59 6.17
CA ILE A 73 0.92 10.48 6.40
C ILE A 73 1.59 10.67 5.05
N ALA A 74 2.34 11.76 4.87
CA ALA A 74 2.81 12.15 3.54
C ALA A 74 4.22 12.77 3.58
N GLY A 75 5.09 12.36 2.64
CA GLY A 75 6.43 12.92 2.47
C GLY A 75 7.30 12.83 3.74
N PRO A 76 7.58 11.63 4.28
CA PRO A 76 8.48 11.47 5.41
C PRO A 76 9.88 12.02 5.15
N ASP A 77 10.53 12.56 6.19
CA ASP A 77 11.96 12.92 6.17
C ASP A 77 12.78 11.68 6.49
N TYR A 78 13.22 10.98 5.45
CA TYR A 78 13.96 9.71 5.57
C TYR A 78 15.33 9.86 6.23
N ASP A 79 15.93 11.05 6.21
CA ASP A 79 17.23 11.37 6.82
C ASP A 79 17.13 11.84 8.28
N SER A 80 15.93 11.87 8.82
CA SER A 80 15.69 12.28 10.20
C SER A 80 16.44 11.39 11.21
N ASP A 81 17.23 11.97 12.10
CA ASP A 81 18.06 11.27 13.08
C ASP A 81 17.45 11.18 14.50
N LYS A 82 16.16 11.50 14.65
CA LYS A 82 15.48 11.54 15.97
C LYS A 82 15.55 10.24 16.74
N ILE A 83 15.47 9.10 16.06
CA ILE A 83 15.38 7.78 16.69
C ILE A 83 16.69 7.41 17.38
N LEU A 84 17.83 7.74 16.75
CA LEU A 84 19.15 7.41 17.27
C LEU A 84 19.62 8.30 18.43
N LYS A 85 18.99 9.46 18.62
CA LYS A 85 19.38 10.44 19.66
C LYS A 85 18.60 10.28 20.96
N SER A 86 17.58 9.41 21.01
CA SER A 86 16.88 9.17 22.28
C SER A 86 17.81 8.48 23.30
N PRO A 87 17.77 8.87 24.58
CA PRO A 87 18.57 8.22 25.63
C PRO A 87 18.27 6.71 25.77
N GLU A 88 17.03 6.33 25.46
CA GLU A 88 16.57 4.95 25.50
C GLU A 88 17.19 4.10 24.39
N ALA A 89 17.27 4.61 23.15
CA ALA A 89 17.91 3.91 22.04
C ALA A 89 19.42 3.67 22.34
N ARG A 90 20.11 4.61 22.97
CA ARG A 90 21.51 4.46 23.37
C ARG A 90 21.73 3.39 24.45
N GLN A 91 20.79 3.22 25.37
CA GLN A 91 20.86 2.18 26.41
C GLN A 91 20.60 0.78 25.86
N ILE A 92 19.75 0.66 24.83
CA ILE A 92 19.42 -0.61 24.19
C ILE A 92 20.62 -1.16 23.43
N THR A 93 21.36 -0.31 22.71
CA THR A 93 22.57 -0.72 21.98
C THR A 93 23.68 -1.26 22.88
N HIS A 94 23.80 -0.75 24.11
CA HIS A 94 24.82 -1.23 25.08
C HIS A 94 24.44 -2.51 25.83
N LYS A 95 23.15 -2.79 26.03
CA LYS A 95 22.69 -3.96 26.80
C LYS A 95 22.48 -5.24 26.00
N ARG A 96 22.26 -5.14 24.67
CA ARG A 96 21.85 -6.29 23.84
C ARG A 96 22.96 -7.03 23.10
N SER A 97 24.23 -6.69 23.27
CA SER A 97 25.33 -7.44 22.62
C SER A 97 25.43 -8.93 23.05
N ARG A 98 24.62 -9.40 24.00
CA ARG A 98 24.70 -10.77 24.53
C ARG A 98 23.43 -11.63 24.50
N SER A 99 22.30 -11.13 24.02
CA SER A 99 21.04 -11.92 24.01
C SER A 99 20.19 -11.72 22.76
N VAL A 100 20.78 -11.60 21.58
CA VAL A 100 20.02 -11.64 20.32
C VAL A 100 19.68 -13.09 20.02
N ALA A 101 18.68 -13.58 20.70
CA ALA A 101 18.01 -14.81 20.33
C ALA A 101 16.82 -14.47 19.42
N ARG A 102 16.97 -14.77 18.11
CA ARG A 102 15.90 -15.32 17.29
C ARG A 102 14.68 -14.44 16.98
N GLY A 103 14.83 -13.12 16.85
CA GLY A 103 13.92 -12.30 16.06
C GLY A 103 14.19 -12.52 14.57
N ALA A 104 13.15 -12.62 13.75
CA ALA A 104 13.33 -12.69 12.30
C ALA A 104 14.14 -11.46 11.86
N ARG A 105 15.37 -11.67 11.42
CA ARG A 105 16.22 -10.60 10.91
C ARG A 105 15.67 -10.19 9.56
N MET A 106 15.23 -8.96 9.43
CA MET A 106 15.04 -8.35 8.12
C MET A 106 16.32 -8.57 7.31
N GLY A 107 16.17 -9.10 6.10
CA GLY A 107 17.29 -9.52 5.26
C GLY A 107 18.24 -8.34 4.99
N SER A 108 19.46 -8.67 4.60
CA SER A 108 20.52 -7.73 4.19
C SER A 108 20.11 -6.78 3.05
N GLY A 109 18.95 -6.98 2.45
CA GLY A 109 18.46 -6.27 1.28
C GLY A 109 18.18 -4.78 1.48
N LEU A 110 17.83 -4.32 2.70
CA LEU A 110 17.64 -2.90 2.98
C LEU A 110 18.96 -2.16 3.28
N ARG A 111 20.01 -2.89 3.62
CA ARG A 111 21.33 -2.29 3.86
C ARG A 111 21.89 -1.75 2.56
N GLY A 112 21.99 -0.43 2.46
CA GLY A 112 22.51 0.27 1.26
C GLY A 112 21.43 0.81 0.32
N LEU A 113 20.13 0.62 0.62
CA LEU A 113 19.09 1.42 0.00
C LEU A 113 19.10 2.81 0.63
N ASN A 114 18.93 3.81 -0.21
CA ASN A 114 18.75 5.19 0.18
C ASN A 114 17.46 5.68 -0.45
N PHE A 115 16.57 6.27 0.34
CA PHE A 115 15.29 6.77 -0.11
C PHE A 115 15.38 8.29 -0.27
N ASP A 116 15.18 8.76 -1.48
CA ASP A 116 15.18 10.18 -1.79
C ASP A 116 13.91 10.87 -1.28
N PRO A 117 13.95 12.16 -0.93
CA PRO A 117 12.76 12.92 -0.57
C PRO A 117 11.69 12.87 -1.67
N LEU A 118 10.41 12.76 -1.28
CA LEU A 118 9.25 12.77 -2.16
C LEU A 118 8.44 14.08 -2.02
N PRO A 119 8.85 15.17 -2.68
CA PRO A 119 8.11 16.44 -2.58
C PRO A 119 6.68 16.35 -3.15
N GLY A 120 6.46 15.50 -4.15
CA GLY A 120 5.12 15.22 -4.68
C GLY A 120 4.20 14.59 -3.66
N ALA A 121 4.69 13.66 -2.85
CA ALA A 121 3.91 13.03 -1.78
C ALA A 121 3.52 14.04 -0.68
N GLU A 122 4.44 14.93 -0.30
CA GLU A 122 4.13 16.01 0.66
C GLU A 122 3.00 16.91 0.10
N LYS A 123 3.14 17.33 -1.17
CA LYS A 123 2.15 18.16 -1.84
C LYS A 123 0.80 17.48 -2.00
N GLU A 124 0.79 16.18 -2.31
CA GLU A 124 -0.43 15.36 -2.35
C GLU A 124 -1.18 15.41 -1.01
N GLY A 125 -0.47 15.20 0.10
CA GLY A 125 -1.04 15.27 1.43
C GLY A 125 -1.63 16.65 1.78
N GLU A 126 -0.95 17.74 1.39
CA GLU A 126 -1.45 19.11 1.56
C GLU A 126 -2.75 19.35 0.80
N VAL A 127 -2.80 18.95 -0.47
CA VAL A 127 -3.99 19.14 -1.32
C VAL A 127 -5.18 18.34 -0.79
N ILE A 128 -4.96 17.07 -0.38
CA ILE A 128 -6.02 16.26 0.23
C ILE A 128 -6.53 16.94 1.52
N LYS A 129 -5.64 17.52 2.32
CA LYS A 129 -6.02 18.29 3.51
C LYS A 129 -6.87 19.51 3.16
N GLU A 130 -6.47 20.28 2.13
CA GLU A 130 -7.24 21.44 1.64
C GLU A 130 -8.64 21.00 1.18
N VAL A 131 -8.77 19.97 0.36
CA VAL A 131 -10.07 19.41 -0.06
C VAL A 131 -10.91 19.00 1.15
N SER A 132 -10.30 18.33 2.11
CA SER A 132 -10.97 17.87 3.33
C SER A 132 -11.49 19.05 4.18
N ASP A 133 -10.73 20.13 4.28
CA ASP A 133 -11.12 21.33 5.02
C ASP A 133 -12.34 22.01 4.37
N THR A 134 -12.44 22.00 3.02
CA THR A 134 -13.64 22.52 2.33
C THR A 134 -14.91 21.71 2.63
N LYS A 135 -14.74 20.44 3.03
CA LYS A 135 -15.85 19.54 3.40
C LYS A 135 -16.05 19.44 4.92
N GLU A 136 -15.37 20.30 5.70
CA GLU A 136 -15.45 20.34 7.17
C GLU A 136 -15.14 18.99 7.84
N ARG A 137 -14.23 18.18 7.22
CA ARG A 137 -13.85 16.87 7.75
C ARG A 137 -12.76 17.00 8.80
N ASN A 138 -12.83 16.18 9.83
CA ASN A 138 -11.78 16.10 10.85
C ASN A 138 -10.54 15.40 10.27
N THR A 139 -9.54 16.18 9.87
CA THR A 139 -8.34 15.68 9.18
C THR A 139 -7.07 16.06 9.93
N VAL A 140 -6.21 15.07 10.10
CA VAL A 140 -4.87 15.23 10.68
C VAL A 140 -3.83 14.82 9.65
N ILE A 141 -2.82 15.66 9.44
CA ILE A 141 -1.69 15.38 8.56
C ILE A 141 -0.40 15.26 9.36
N PHE A 142 0.37 14.22 9.07
CA PHE A 142 1.72 14.00 9.55
C PHE A 142 2.67 14.00 8.36
N SER A 143 3.66 14.87 8.37
CA SER A 143 4.66 14.98 7.28
C SER A 143 6.06 15.15 7.85
N LYS A 144 7.06 14.97 6.99
CA LYS A 144 8.48 15.14 7.36
C LYS A 144 8.85 14.31 8.59
N ARG A 145 9.45 14.94 9.60
CA ARG A 145 9.96 14.28 10.82
C ARG A 145 8.90 13.68 11.71
N ILE A 146 7.64 14.17 11.60
CA ILE A 146 6.54 13.64 12.38
C ILE A 146 5.80 12.48 11.68
N ALA A 147 6.14 12.20 10.43
CA ALA A 147 5.64 11.02 9.70
C ALA A 147 6.41 9.76 10.15
N GLU A 148 6.28 9.39 11.41
CA GLU A 148 6.94 8.25 12.04
C GLU A 148 6.12 6.96 11.89
N GLU A 149 6.78 5.81 11.78
CA GLU A 149 6.15 4.50 11.69
C GLU A 149 5.19 4.21 12.85
N ASN A 150 5.62 4.52 14.08
CA ASN A 150 4.86 4.22 15.29
C ASN A 150 3.56 5.03 15.47
N LEU A 151 3.29 6.01 14.60
CA LEU A 151 2.03 6.75 14.60
C LEU A 151 0.82 5.82 14.53
N LEU A 152 0.89 4.81 13.65
CA LEU A 152 -0.20 3.86 13.43
C LEU A 152 -0.50 3.02 14.68
N ARG A 153 0.55 2.65 15.43
CA ARG A 153 0.42 1.90 16.69
C ARG A 153 -0.06 2.75 17.87
N LYS A 154 0.23 4.06 17.84
CA LYS A 154 -0.14 5.02 18.90
C LYS A 154 -1.52 5.63 18.73
N MET A 155 -2.21 5.38 17.63
CA MET A 155 -3.57 5.88 17.44
C MET A 155 -4.51 5.32 18.49
N THR A 156 -5.35 6.18 19.06
CA THR A 156 -6.34 5.80 20.10
C THR A 156 -7.55 5.04 19.55
N GLY A 157 -7.59 4.80 18.25
CA GLY A 157 -8.64 4.05 17.55
C GLY A 157 -8.39 4.10 16.05
N PRO A 158 -9.05 3.23 15.28
CA PRO A 158 -8.87 3.18 13.84
C PRO A 158 -9.37 4.49 13.19
N PRO A 159 -8.65 5.04 12.20
CA PRO A 159 -9.15 6.16 11.42
C PRO A 159 -10.29 5.69 10.51
N GLU A 160 -11.17 6.59 10.10
CA GLU A 160 -12.13 6.29 9.04
C GLU A 160 -11.41 6.07 7.71
N VAL A 161 -10.46 6.95 7.43
CA VAL A 161 -9.61 6.89 6.24
C VAL A 161 -8.16 7.10 6.64
N LEU A 162 -7.27 6.27 6.10
CA LEU A 162 -5.82 6.40 6.24
C LEU A 162 -5.21 6.57 4.84
N HIS A 163 -4.58 7.71 4.61
CA HIS A 163 -3.84 7.97 3.39
C HIS A 163 -2.33 8.00 3.70
N ILE A 164 -1.56 7.17 3.01
CA ILE A 164 -0.11 7.07 3.17
C ILE A 164 0.55 7.35 1.83
N ALA A 165 1.24 8.48 1.71
CA ALA A 165 2.02 8.87 0.55
C ALA A 165 3.51 8.86 0.90
N THR A 166 4.20 7.77 0.49
CA THR A 166 5.60 7.49 0.82
C THR A 166 6.23 6.53 -0.19
N HIS A 167 7.50 6.16 -0.01
CA HIS A 167 8.07 5.03 -0.74
C HIS A 167 7.51 3.69 -0.22
N GLY A 168 7.07 2.85 -1.15
CA GLY A 168 6.91 1.42 -0.91
C GLY A 168 8.14 0.67 -1.41
N PHE A 169 8.39 -0.51 -0.88
CA PHE A 169 9.46 -1.37 -1.37
C PHE A 169 9.07 -2.85 -1.30
N PHE A 170 9.68 -3.60 -2.20
CA PHE A 170 9.67 -5.06 -2.16
C PHE A 170 11.08 -5.59 -2.37
N LEU A 171 11.60 -6.33 -1.40
CA LEU A 171 12.93 -6.92 -1.46
C LEU A 171 12.87 -8.29 -2.14
N LYS A 172 13.69 -8.50 -3.17
CA LYS A 172 13.86 -9.83 -3.77
C LYS A 172 14.41 -10.82 -2.75
N GLU A 173 14.07 -12.09 -2.93
CA GLU A 173 14.68 -13.18 -2.18
C GLU A 173 16.22 -13.15 -2.38
N ASP A 174 16.96 -13.12 -1.27
CA ASP A 174 18.41 -13.28 -1.34
C ASP A 174 18.76 -14.75 -1.55
N GLU A 175 18.79 -15.18 -2.83
CA GLU A 175 19.15 -16.54 -3.22
C GLU A 175 20.48 -17.01 -2.60
N ARG A 176 21.42 -16.10 -2.34
CA ARG A 176 22.71 -16.45 -1.72
C ARG A 176 22.52 -16.80 -0.25
N LEU A 177 21.65 -16.08 0.43
CA LEU A 177 21.30 -16.35 1.83
C LEU A 177 20.48 -17.64 1.92
N ALA A 178 19.49 -17.83 1.05
CA ALA A 178 18.69 -19.05 0.96
C ALA A 178 19.57 -20.29 0.72
N LYS A 179 20.51 -20.23 -0.24
CA LYS A 179 21.46 -21.32 -0.52
C LYS A 179 22.42 -21.60 0.66
N ARG A 180 22.88 -20.55 1.39
CA ARG A 180 23.71 -20.73 2.58
C ARG A 180 22.95 -21.40 3.73
N ILE A 181 21.69 -21.03 3.93
CA ILE A 181 20.84 -21.59 4.98
C ILE A 181 20.46 -23.05 4.63
N GLN A 182 20.13 -23.36 3.37
CA GLN A 182 19.94 -24.73 2.91
C GLN A 182 21.19 -25.62 3.11
N GLY A 183 22.39 -25.05 2.91
CA GLY A 183 23.65 -25.75 3.17
C GLY A 183 23.89 -26.07 4.64
N LEU A 184 23.37 -25.26 5.56
CA LEU A 184 23.47 -25.45 7.01
C LEU A 184 22.37 -26.37 7.57
N SER A 185 21.23 -26.51 6.86
CA SER A 185 20.04 -27.26 7.32
C SER A 185 20.07 -28.76 7.02
N ARG A 186 21.14 -29.31 6.50
CA ARG A 186 21.25 -30.75 6.20
C ARG A 186 21.14 -31.69 7.41
N GLY A 187 20.76 -31.19 8.58
CA GLY A 187 20.72 -31.98 9.82
C GLY A 187 19.53 -31.78 10.75
N SER A 188 18.59 -30.86 10.57
CA SER A 188 17.51 -30.70 11.57
C SER A 188 16.34 -29.87 11.08
N SER A 189 15.16 -30.45 11.23
CA SER A 189 13.80 -29.90 11.32
C SER A 189 13.21 -29.03 10.19
N SER A 190 12.00 -29.39 9.88
CA SER A 190 11.06 -29.04 8.83
C SER A 190 10.41 -27.65 8.90
N LEU A 191 11.07 -26.63 9.39
CA LEU A 191 10.57 -25.25 9.33
C LEU A 191 11.41 -24.46 8.32
N PRO A 192 10.81 -23.79 7.34
CA PRO A 192 11.53 -22.90 6.46
C PRO A 192 12.20 -21.80 7.29
N PRO A 193 13.39 -21.34 6.89
CA PRO A 193 14.09 -20.28 7.59
C PRO A 193 13.25 -18.98 7.58
N PRO A 194 13.33 -18.16 8.63
CA PRO A 194 12.60 -16.89 8.74
C PRO A 194 12.86 -15.90 7.61
N ALA A 195 13.92 -16.10 6.82
CA ALA A 195 14.29 -15.27 5.69
C ALA A 195 13.36 -15.39 4.47
N ASP A 196 12.49 -16.40 4.41
CA ASP A 196 11.59 -16.67 3.29
C ASP A 196 10.17 -16.12 3.49
N ASN A 197 9.93 -15.28 4.50
CA ASN A 197 8.60 -14.72 4.69
C ASN A 197 8.39 -13.48 3.78
N PRO A 198 7.56 -13.56 2.73
CA PRO A 198 7.28 -12.42 1.83
C PRO A 198 6.78 -11.17 2.56
N LEU A 199 6.09 -11.34 3.69
CA LEU A 199 5.58 -10.23 4.50
C LEU A 199 6.67 -9.39 5.17
N LEU A 200 7.89 -9.92 5.30
CA LEU A 200 9.06 -9.17 5.78
C LEU A 200 9.82 -8.47 4.65
N ARG A 201 9.48 -8.79 3.39
CA ARG A 201 10.13 -8.23 2.20
C ARG A 201 9.37 -7.05 1.60
N ALA A 202 8.10 -6.89 1.95
CA ALA A 202 7.26 -5.77 1.52
C ALA A 202 7.08 -4.78 2.68
N GLY A 203 7.19 -3.50 2.40
CA GLY A 203 7.03 -2.48 3.44
C GLY A 203 6.90 -1.07 2.90
N LEU A 204 6.67 -0.15 3.82
CA LEU A 204 6.58 1.29 3.60
C LEU A 204 7.69 2.00 4.37
N ALA A 205 8.25 3.06 3.76
CA ALA A 205 9.31 3.86 4.34
C ALA A 205 8.73 5.03 5.15
N PHE A 206 9.29 5.28 6.34
CA PHE A 206 8.90 6.37 7.24
C PHE A 206 10.10 7.22 7.65
N ALA A 207 9.84 8.26 8.44
CA ALA A 207 10.87 9.19 8.87
C ALA A 207 12.02 8.48 9.62
N GLY A 208 13.25 8.80 9.24
CA GLY A 208 14.48 8.28 9.85
C GLY A 208 15.01 6.98 9.24
N LEU A 209 14.38 6.42 8.22
CA LEU A 209 14.80 5.15 7.63
C LEU A 209 16.25 5.16 7.15
N ASN A 210 16.68 6.18 6.38
CA ASN A 210 18.05 6.26 5.89
C ASN A 210 19.09 6.28 7.03
N SER A 211 18.76 7.01 8.11
CA SER A 211 19.61 7.10 9.29
C SER A 211 19.72 5.78 10.07
N ASN A 212 18.68 4.96 10.01
CA ASN A 212 18.57 3.68 10.71
C ASN A 212 18.97 2.48 9.84
N ALA A 213 19.01 2.62 8.51
CA ALA A 213 19.30 1.54 7.58
C ALA A 213 20.58 0.72 7.89
N PRO A 214 21.68 1.32 8.38
CA PRO A 214 22.86 0.55 8.79
C PRO A 214 22.61 -0.37 9.99
N LEU A 215 21.60 -0.07 10.80
CA LEU A 215 21.28 -0.74 12.05
C LEU A 215 20.11 -1.72 11.92
N LEU A 216 19.45 -1.76 10.78
CA LEU A 216 18.32 -2.66 10.53
C LEU A 216 18.74 -4.12 10.77
N GLY A 217 17.96 -4.83 11.60
CA GLY A 217 18.26 -6.19 12.03
C GLY A 217 19.22 -6.29 13.23
N GLU A 218 19.78 -5.19 13.70
CA GLU A 218 20.57 -5.10 14.96
C GLU A 218 19.76 -4.42 16.06
N ILE A 219 18.87 -3.52 15.70
CA ILE A 219 17.96 -2.79 16.58
C ILE A 219 16.55 -3.30 16.28
N ASP A 220 15.98 -4.00 17.24
CA ASP A 220 14.56 -4.36 17.22
C ASP A 220 13.82 -3.18 17.88
N THR A 221 13.49 -2.19 17.06
CA THR A 221 12.72 -1.02 17.52
C THR A 221 11.43 -0.94 16.72
N ASP A 222 10.32 -0.76 17.41
CA ASP A 222 8.99 -0.52 16.81
C ASP A 222 8.91 0.82 16.07
N ASN A 223 10.02 1.45 15.72
CA ASN A 223 10.11 2.75 15.07
C ASN A 223 11.46 2.91 14.38
N ASP A 224 11.85 1.95 13.56
CA ASP A 224 13.11 1.98 12.79
C ASP A 224 12.95 2.70 11.45
N GLY A 225 11.74 3.15 11.13
CA GLY A 225 11.38 3.85 9.90
C GLY A 225 10.89 2.90 8.80
N VAL A 226 10.66 1.62 9.13
CA VAL A 226 10.14 0.62 8.20
C VAL A 226 8.87 0.01 8.76
N LEU A 227 7.78 0.13 8.05
CA LEU A 227 6.57 -0.63 8.35
C LEU A 227 6.44 -1.80 7.38
N THR A 228 6.80 -2.98 7.82
CA THR A 228 6.67 -4.20 7.01
C THR A 228 5.21 -4.66 6.92
N ALA A 229 4.90 -5.45 5.89
CA ALA A 229 3.59 -6.09 5.77
C ALA A 229 3.27 -6.99 6.98
N MET A 230 4.30 -7.62 7.60
CA MET A 230 4.15 -8.39 8.83
C MET A 230 3.73 -7.51 10.01
N GLU A 231 4.29 -6.32 10.14
CA GLU A 231 3.97 -5.39 11.22
C GLU A 231 2.59 -4.80 11.09
N VAL A 232 2.13 -4.55 9.85
CA VAL A 232 0.76 -4.12 9.58
C VAL A 232 -0.26 -5.06 10.19
N LEU A 233 -0.03 -6.39 10.16
CA LEU A 233 -0.92 -7.38 10.78
C LEU A 233 -1.11 -7.20 12.29
N SER A 234 -0.19 -6.50 12.96
CA SER A 234 -0.27 -6.21 14.39
C SER A 234 -1.05 -4.93 14.74
N ILE A 235 -1.40 -4.13 13.73
CA ILE A 235 -2.11 -2.87 13.90
C ILE A 235 -3.62 -3.14 13.85
N ASN A 236 -4.36 -2.62 14.81
CA ASN A 236 -5.82 -2.72 14.77
C ASN A 236 -6.40 -1.60 13.90
N LEU A 237 -6.86 -1.97 12.70
CA LEU A 237 -7.55 -1.09 11.75
C LEU A 237 -9.01 -1.51 11.53
N GLU A 238 -9.56 -2.32 12.44
CA GLU A 238 -10.95 -2.76 12.35
C GLU A 238 -11.90 -1.56 12.41
N GLY A 239 -12.72 -1.39 11.36
CA GLY A 239 -13.61 -0.24 11.18
C GLY A 239 -13.05 0.86 10.28
N THR A 240 -11.80 0.77 9.84
CA THR A 240 -11.26 1.66 8.80
C THR A 240 -11.93 1.38 7.47
N GLN A 241 -12.56 2.41 6.91
CA GLN A 241 -13.29 2.30 5.64
C GLN A 241 -12.34 2.15 4.46
N LEU A 242 -11.26 2.94 4.47
CA LEU A 242 -10.35 3.07 3.34
C LEU A 242 -8.92 3.29 3.78
N VAL A 243 -8.01 2.54 3.20
CA VAL A 243 -6.57 2.84 3.18
C VAL A 243 -6.15 3.17 1.76
N VAL A 244 -5.46 4.29 1.56
CA VAL A 244 -4.85 4.67 0.29
C VAL A 244 -3.34 4.59 0.45
N LEU A 245 -2.71 3.74 -0.34
CA LEU A 245 -1.26 3.58 -0.42
C LEU A 245 -0.78 4.26 -1.71
N SER A 246 -0.53 5.56 -1.61
CA SER A 246 0.14 6.34 -2.65
C SER A 246 1.65 6.16 -2.50
N ALA A 247 2.08 4.92 -2.73
CA ALA A 247 3.44 4.47 -2.52
C ALA A 247 3.91 3.77 -3.80
N CYS A 248 4.50 4.54 -4.68
CA CYS A 248 5.09 4.05 -5.92
C CYS A 248 6.43 3.42 -5.60
N GLU A 249 6.64 2.27 -6.09
CA GLU A 249 7.82 1.40 -6.07
C GLU A 249 7.73 0.18 -5.15
N THR A 250 6.73 -0.56 -5.39
CA THR A 250 6.93 -1.99 -5.29
C THR A 250 7.86 -2.49 -6.42
N GLY A 251 8.35 -1.58 -7.25
CA GLY A 251 9.07 -1.85 -8.51
C GLY A 251 10.59 -1.72 -8.51
N LEU A 252 11.30 -1.57 -7.40
CA LEU A 252 12.77 -1.73 -7.37
C LEU A 252 13.22 -3.20 -7.52
N GLY A 253 12.35 -4.07 -7.88
CA GLY A 253 12.67 -5.43 -8.28
C GLY A 253 11.68 -5.90 -9.33
N GLU A 254 12.14 -6.67 -10.33
CA GLU A 254 11.26 -7.38 -11.25
C GLU A 254 10.06 -7.91 -10.47
N ILE A 255 8.85 -7.67 -11.01
CA ILE A 255 7.61 -8.24 -10.48
C ILE A 255 7.74 -9.75 -10.55
N HIS A 256 8.37 -10.35 -9.56
CA HIS A 256 8.25 -11.76 -9.35
C HIS A 256 6.87 -12.00 -8.73
N GLU A 257 5.91 -12.27 -9.63
CA GLU A 257 4.62 -12.88 -9.34
C GLU A 257 3.60 -12.07 -8.51
N GLY A 258 3.71 -10.74 -8.47
CA GLY A 258 2.70 -9.92 -7.76
C GLY A 258 2.68 -10.04 -6.23
N GLU A 259 3.59 -10.81 -5.65
CA GLU A 259 3.63 -11.10 -4.22
C GLU A 259 3.85 -9.87 -3.34
N GLY A 260 4.67 -8.90 -3.78
CA GLY A 260 4.98 -7.73 -2.97
C GLY A 260 3.78 -6.78 -2.80
N VAL A 261 3.14 -6.41 -3.90
CA VAL A 261 1.92 -5.57 -3.85
C VAL A 261 0.80 -6.31 -3.15
N TYR A 262 0.67 -7.62 -3.42
CA TYR A 262 -0.32 -8.46 -2.76
C TYR A 262 -0.07 -8.55 -1.25
N GLY A 263 1.17 -8.66 -0.79
CA GLY A 263 1.53 -8.75 0.62
C GLY A 263 1.04 -7.55 1.45
N LEU A 264 1.42 -6.32 1.09
CA LEU A 264 0.99 -5.11 1.79
C LEU A 264 -0.52 -4.93 1.78
N ARG A 265 -1.14 -4.96 0.59
CA ARG A 265 -2.60 -4.85 0.45
C ARG A 265 -3.33 -5.84 1.33
N ARG A 266 -2.91 -7.12 1.27
CA ARG A 266 -3.50 -8.18 2.06
C ARG A 266 -3.35 -7.94 3.55
N SER A 267 -2.18 -7.49 4.00
CA SER A 267 -1.94 -7.22 5.42
C SER A 267 -2.84 -6.11 5.96
N PHE A 268 -3.09 -5.05 5.20
CA PHE A 268 -4.07 -4.03 5.59
C PHE A 268 -5.50 -4.58 5.67
N GLN A 269 -5.89 -5.46 4.74
CA GLN A 269 -7.21 -6.11 4.79
C GLN A 269 -7.37 -7.05 6.00
N GLU A 270 -6.34 -7.83 6.31
CA GLU A 270 -6.32 -8.71 7.49
C GLU A 270 -6.29 -7.91 8.81
N ALA A 271 -5.68 -6.71 8.81
CA ALA A 271 -5.72 -5.77 9.94
C ALA A 271 -7.12 -5.14 10.15
N GLY A 272 -8.10 -5.42 9.27
CA GLY A 272 -9.51 -5.01 9.43
C GLY A 272 -9.98 -3.90 8.51
N VAL A 273 -9.16 -3.49 7.54
CA VAL A 273 -9.53 -2.46 6.56
C VAL A 273 -10.56 -2.99 5.55
N LYS A 274 -11.59 -2.19 5.28
CA LYS A 274 -12.64 -2.56 4.33
C LYS A 274 -12.17 -2.50 2.88
N ASN A 275 -11.52 -1.41 2.49
CA ASN A 275 -11.03 -1.18 1.14
C ASN A 275 -9.60 -0.66 1.17
N VAL A 276 -8.77 -1.12 0.23
CA VAL A 276 -7.41 -0.64 0.03
C VAL A 276 -7.25 -0.17 -1.41
N ILE A 277 -6.80 1.07 -1.59
CA ILE A 277 -6.31 1.58 -2.87
C ILE A 277 -4.79 1.50 -2.83
N ASN A 278 -4.19 0.91 -3.85
CA ASN A 278 -2.74 0.90 -4.03
C ASN A 278 -2.38 1.20 -5.48
N SER A 279 -1.18 1.76 -5.70
CA SER A 279 -0.64 1.96 -7.05
C SER A 279 0.16 0.74 -7.52
N PHE A 280 0.12 0.48 -8.83
CA PHE A 280 0.86 -0.60 -9.48
C PHE A 280 2.19 -0.14 -10.09
N TRP A 281 2.32 1.14 -10.39
CA TRP A 281 3.54 1.75 -10.91
C TRP A 281 3.65 3.20 -10.46
N GLU A 282 4.83 3.77 -10.67
CA GLU A 282 5.08 5.17 -10.42
C GLU A 282 4.36 6.03 -11.45
N VAL A 283 3.48 6.90 -10.99
CA VAL A 283 2.78 7.92 -11.79
C VAL A 283 3.44 9.26 -11.54
N SER A 284 3.38 10.16 -12.52
CA SER A 284 3.85 11.52 -12.28
C SER A 284 3.13 12.18 -11.11
N ASP A 285 3.85 12.93 -10.29
CA ASP A 285 3.28 13.66 -9.13
C ASP A 285 2.03 14.45 -9.50
N ALA A 286 2.05 15.15 -10.65
CA ALA A 286 0.92 15.94 -11.11
C ALA A 286 -0.31 15.08 -11.46
N GLY A 287 -0.11 13.91 -12.10
CA GLY A 287 -1.20 12.98 -12.41
C GLY A 287 -1.80 12.38 -11.15
N THR A 288 -0.96 11.95 -10.21
CA THR A 288 -1.39 11.43 -8.91
C THR A 288 -2.16 12.48 -8.12
N GLN A 289 -1.62 13.69 -8.01
CA GLN A 289 -2.27 14.80 -7.32
C GLN A 289 -3.64 15.12 -7.92
N LEU A 290 -3.76 15.17 -9.26
CA LEU A 290 -5.04 15.43 -9.94
C LEU A 290 -6.07 14.34 -9.64
N LEU A 291 -5.67 13.05 -9.79
CA LEU A 291 -6.57 11.92 -9.54
C LEU A 291 -7.05 11.92 -8.07
N MET A 292 -6.13 12.10 -7.12
CA MET A 292 -6.47 12.11 -5.70
C MET A 292 -7.33 13.31 -5.31
N THR A 293 -7.07 14.49 -5.89
CA THR A 293 -7.93 15.67 -5.69
C THR A 293 -9.37 15.38 -6.11
N LYS A 294 -9.56 14.87 -7.36
CA LYS A 294 -10.88 14.53 -7.88
C LYS A 294 -11.56 13.45 -7.04
N PHE A 295 -10.81 12.41 -6.67
CA PHE A 295 -11.30 11.31 -5.84
C PHE A 295 -11.79 11.79 -4.47
N TYR A 296 -10.94 12.52 -3.74
CA TYR A 296 -11.28 13.00 -2.40
C TYR A 296 -12.40 14.03 -2.42
N ASP A 297 -12.49 14.90 -3.44
CA ASP A 297 -13.59 15.85 -3.56
C ASP A 297 -14.95 15.14 -3.62
N LYS A 298 -15.06 14.10 -4.43
CA LYS A 298 -16.29 13.28 -4.56
C LYS A 298 -16.53 12.40 -3.32
N PHE A 299 -15.50 11.70 -2.88
CA PHE A 299 -15.61 10.76 -1.77
C PHE A 299 -16.01 11.47 -0.47
N LEU A 300 -15.38 12.61 -0.14
CA LEU A 300 -15.69 13.38 1.06
C LEU A 300 -17.03 14.12 0.95
N ALA A 301 -17.54 14.33 -0.26
CA ALA A 301 -18.91 14.81 -0.49
C ALA A 301 -19.99 13.73 -0.26
N GLY A 302 -19.58 12.45 -0.07
CA GLY A 302 -20.48 11.35 0.25
C GLY A 302 -20.67 10.32 -0.88
N THR A 303 -20.00 10.48 -2.03
CA THR A 303 -19.99 9.46 -3.07
C THR A 303 -19.25 8.21 -2.55
N PRO A 304 -19.76 7.00 -2.74
CA PRO A 304 -19.06 5.76 -2.37
C PRO A 304 -17.65 5.71 -2.98
N ALA A 305 -16.66 5.23 -2.23
CA ALA A 305 -15.25 5.32 -2.63
C ALA A 305 -14.96 4.72 -4.03
N ARG A 306 -15.61 3.61 -4.39
CA ARG A 306 -15.44 2.99 -5.71
C ARG A 306 -16.00 3.86 -6.82
N GLU A 307 -17.19 4.40 -6.61
CA GLU A 307 -17.83 5.29 -7.57
C GLU A 307 -17.04 6.58 -7.74
N ALA A 308 -16.60 7.17 -6.62
CA ALA A 308 -15.74 8.35 -6.64
C ALA A 308 -14.45 8.11 -7.43
N MET A 309 -13.81 6.93 -7.27
CA MET A 309 -12.61 6.58 -8.02
C MET A 309 -12.92 6.39 -9.51
N ARG A 310 -13.99 5.67 -9.83
CA ARG A 310 -14.42 5.46 -11.23
C ARG A 310 -14.73 6.78 -11.93
N GLU A 311 -15.55 7.63 -11.34
CA GLU A 311 -15.89 8.94 -11.89
C GLU A 311 -14.65 9.82 -12.08
N SER A 312 -13.72 9.81 -11.11
CA SER A 312 -12.48 10.59 -11.21
C SER A 312 -11.59 10.14 -12.36
N ARG A 313 -11.54 8.84 -12.65
CA ARG A 313 -10.81 8.29 -13.79
C ARG A 313 -11.48 8.60 -15.11
N LEU A 314 -12.81 8.53 -15.18
CA LEU A 314 -13.57 8.94 -16.38
C LEU A 314 -13.33 10.41 -16.70
N GLU A 315 -13.34 11.30 -15.70
CA GLU A 315 -12.99 12.70 -15.90
C GLU A 315 -11.55 12.92 -16.36
N MET A 316 -10.60 12.08 -15.96
CA MET A 316 -9.22 12.14 -16.47
C MET A 316 -9.13 11.58 -17.89
N LEU A 317 -9.92 10.57 -18.23
CA LEU A 317 -9.99 10.01 -19.57
C LEU A 317 -10.52 11.04 -20.58
N ASP A 318 -11.49 11.86 -20.18
CA ASP A 318 -12.06 12.93 -21.00
C ASP A 318 -11.11 14.14 -21.19
N ASP A 319 -10.07 14.26 -20.38
CA ASP A 319 -9.09 15.35 -20.46
C ASP A 319 -7.92 14.96 -21.37
N VAL A 320 -7.76 15.65 -22.48
CA VAL A 320 -6.72 15.37 -23.50
C VAL A 320 -5.31 15.25 -22.90
N GLN A 321 -5.00 16.04 -21.86
CA GLN A 321 -3.69 16.01 -21.20
C GLN A 321 -3.49 14.74 -20.36
N TRP A 322 -4.57 14.20 -19.78
CA TRP A 322 -4.51 13.15 -18.77
C TRP A 322 -5.18 11.85 -19.22
N SER A 323 -5.66 11.77 -20.48
CA SER A 323 -6.41 10.63 -21.02
C SER A 323 -5.62 9.33 -21.12
N ALA A 324 -4.28 9.40 -21.14
CA ALA A 324 -3.48 8.17 -21.21
C ALA A 324 -3.69 7.29 -19.94
N PRO A 325 -3.93 5.98 -20.12
CA PRO A 325 -4.14 5.05 -18.98
C PRO A 325 -3.05 5.09 -17.94
N PHE A 326 -1.83 5.42 -18.33
CA PHE A 326 -0.69 5.59 -17.42
C PHE A 326 -1.00 6.48 -16.21
N TYR A 327 -1.83 7.53 -16.39
CA TYR A 327 -2.14 8.50 -15.32
C TYR A 327 -3.27 8.07 -14.41
N TRP A 328 -4.30 7.41 -14.91
CA TRP A 328 -5.52 7.15 -14.14
C TRP A 328 -5.70 5.70 -13.72
N SER A 329 -5.05 4.74 -14.39
CA SER A 329 -5.27 3.31 -14.11
C SER A 329 -4.28 2.70 -13.13
N ALA A 330 -3.26 3.45 -12.72
CA ALA A 330 -2.25 2.97 -11.78
C ALA A 330 -2.81 2.58 -10.41
N PHE A 331 -3.84 3.30 -9.95
CA PHE A 331 -4.44 3.10 -8.63
C PHE A 331 -5.61 2.13 -8.71
N VAL A 332 -5.51 1.01 -8.07
CA VAL A 332 -6.56 -0.02 -8.04
C VAL A 332 -7.13 -0.17 -6.64
N MET A 333 -8.45 -0.19 -6.55
CA MET A 333 -9.17 -0.44 -5.30
C MET A 333 -9.54 -1.91 -5.18
N VAL A 334 -9.12 -2.51 -4.08
CA VAL A 334 -9.48 -3.89 -3.71
C VAL A 334 -10.15 -3.89 -2.36
N GLY A 335 -11.24 -4.60 -2.22
CA GLY A 335 -11.91 -4.69 -0.92
C GLY A 335 -13.24 -5.39 -0.95
N ARG A 336 -13.84 -5.45 0.23
CA ARG A 336 -15.11 -6.10 0.48
C ARG A 336 -16.26 -5.29 -0.14
N ASN A 337 -17.38 -5.98 -0.33
CA ASN A 337 -18.57 -5.38 -0.91
C ASN A 337 -19.01 -4.11 -0.14
N SER A 338 -19.19 -3.02 -0.85
CA SER A 338 -19.73 -1.76 -0.32
C SER A 338 -20.68 -1.13 -1.29
#